data_f04bc20b4eeb39c3ec0dd0a1b3a94288
#
_entry.id   f04bc20b4eeb39c3ec0dd0a1b3a94288
#
_cell.length_a   1.000
_cell.length_b   1.000
_cell.length_c   1.000
_cell.angle_alpha   90.00
_cell.angle_beta   90.00
_cell.angle_gamma   90.00
#
_symmetry.space_group_name_H-M   'P 1'
#
loop_
_entity.id
_entity.type
_entity.pdbx_description
1 polymer ?
#
loop_
_entity_poly.entity_id
_entity_poly.type
_entity_poly.pdbx_seq_one_letter_code
_entity_poly.pdbx_strand_id
1 'polypeptide(L)'
;MPPRVFTEEEKEKLRVSMLEQAIPLLEEYGLIHMSVDKITKKVGIGKSTFYNFFNSKEEYVSYALEHNRRKMLDELDKKFPPGKKMKPAEVFQMWFTTFLANNSIYKKFSAEDERALYEADKARGKEVSLERETYIAKRLMCHMEGVKKDFNVALLANYIKLIVLAYENSYMFHDVEMEHMQTELKLRVIDLLFEEDAKKELINMLAKSNGGKYE
;
A
#
# COMPACT_ATOMS: atom_id res chain seq x y z
N MET A 1 22.68 13.46 33.73
CA MET A 1 22.38 12.03 33.68
C MET A 1 23.18 11.41 32.55
N PRO A 2 23.86 10.27 32.75
CA PRO A 2 24.51 9.61 31.64
C PRO A 2 23.48 9.20 30.60
N PRO A 3 23.81 9.18 29.30
CA PRO A 3 22.90 8.75 28.25
C PRO A 3 22.45 7.31 28.53
N ARG A 4 21.14 7.06 28.45
CA ARG A 4 20.59 5.70 28.61
C ARG A 4 21.10 4.83 27.46
N VAL A 5 21.85 3.78 27.77
CA VAL A 5 22.29 2.79 26.79
C VAL A 5 21.15 1.78 26.64
N PHE A 6 20.56 1.74 25.45
CA PHE A 6 19.52 0.77 25.12
C PHE A 6 20.15 -0.57 24.72
N THR A 7 19.56 -1.67 25.18
CA THR A 7 19.88 -3.01 24.63
C THR A 7 19.35 -3.11 23.18
N GLU A 8 19.83 -4.10 22.42
CA GLU A 8 19.32 -4.30 21.03
C GLU A 8 17.83 -4.60 21.01
N GLU A 9 17.31 -5.33 21.99
CA GLU A 9 15.89 -5.60 22.12
C GLU A 9 15.08 -4.33 22.43
N GLU A 10 15.58 -3.46 23.32
CA GLU A 10 14.96 -2.16 23.60
C GLU A 10 14.99 -1.23 22.38
N LYS A 11 16.09 -1.24 21.61
CA LYS A 11 16.19 -0.49 20.35
C LYS A 11 15.16 -0.95 19.33
N GLU A 12 15.00 -2.25 19.12
CA GLU A 12 14.02 -2.77 18.15
C GLU A 12 12.59 -2.48 18.60
N LYS A 13 12.27 -2.65 19.89
CA LYS A 13 10.95 -2.27 20.42
C LYS A 13 10.66 -0.78 20.20
N LEU A 14 11.64 0.08 20.46
CA LEU A 14 11.51 1.52 20.25
C LEU A 14 11.33 1.84 18.77
N ARG A 15 12.12 1.21 17.89
CA ARG A 15 12.02 1.34 16.44
C ARG A 15 10.62 0.99 15.94
N VAL A 16 10.08 -0.16 16.34
CA VAL A 16 8.73 -0.60 15.99
C VAL A 16 7.68 0.39 16.49
N SER A 17 7.79 0.82 17.76
CA SER A 17 6.89 1.84 18.33
C SER A 17 6.91 3.15 17.53
N MET A 18 8.09 3.58 17.08
CA MET A 18 8.21 4.75 16.20
C MET A 18 7.48 4.54 14.87
N LEU A 19 7.71 3.40 14.20
CA LEU A 19 7.11 3.10 12.90
C LEU A 19 5.58 3.02 12.97
N GLU A 20 5.02 2.51 14.07
CA GLU A 20 3.57 2.44 14.28
C GLU A 20 2.89 3.82 14.44
N GLN A 21 3.64 4.84 14.88
CA GLN A 21 3.12 6.21 14.98
C GLN A 21 3.14 6.98 13.66
N ALA A 22 3.83 6.47 12.63
CA ALA A 22 3.98 7.20 11.37
C ALA A 22 2.66 7.37 10.62
N ILE A 23 1.84 6.31 10.53
CA ILE A 23 0.57 6.35 9.81
C ILE A 23 -0.40 7.37 10.42
N PRO A 24 -0.68 7.35 11.75
CA PRO A 24 -1.47 8.39 12.40
C PRO A 24 -0.93 9.82 12.19
N LEU A 25 0.39 10.00 12.21
CA LEU A 25 1.01 11.31 11.98
C LEU A 25 0.88 11.77 10.53
N LEU A 26 1.01 10.85 9.56
CA LEU A 26 0.76 11.14 8.15
C LEU A 26 -0.70 11.51 7.90
N GLU A 27 -1.61 10.83 8.58
CA GLU A 27 -3.04 11.11 8.49
C GLU A 27 -3.39 12.49 9.06
N GLU A 28 -2.72 12.91 10.12
CA GLU A 28 -2.96 14.17 10.78
C GLU A 28 -2.31 15.36 10.05
N TYR A 29 -1.09 15.18 9.53
CA TYR A 29 -0.27 16.32 9.05
C TYR A 29 0.10 16.24 7.56
N GLY A 30 0.04 15.10 6.91
CA GLY A 30 0.76 14.85 5.65
C GLY A 30 2.28 14.83 5.85
N LEU A 31 3.03 14.42 4.83
CA LEU A 31 4.49 14.33 4.93
C LEU A 31 5.16 15.71 5.03
N ILE A 32 4.70 16.68 4.23
CA ILE A 32 5.31 18.02 4.18
C ILE A 32 5.24 18.70 5.55
N HIS A 33 4.08 18.68 6.18
CA HIS A 33 3.87 19.35 7.48
C HIS A 33 4.24 18.51 8.70
N MET A 34 4.59 17.23 8.49
CA MET A 34 5.17 16.40 9.53
C MET A 34 6.62 16.82 9.78
N SER A 35 6.99 16.97 11.05
CA SER A 35 8.35 17.30 11.46
C SER A 35 8.90 16.27 12.43
N VAL A 36 10.25 16.21 12.53
CA VAL A 36 10.91 15.34 13.52
C VAL A 36 10.48 15.70 14.94
N ASP A 37 10.19 16.98 15.22
CA ASP A 37 9.65 17.39 16.52
C ASP A 37 8.29 16.77 16.84
N LYS A 38 7.38 16.73 15.87
CA LYS A 38 6.07 16.10 16.03
C LYS A 38 6.21 14.58 16.26
N ILE A 39 7.10 13.93 15.51
CA ILE A 39 7.39 12.50 15.65
C ILE A 39 7.93 12.21 17.05
N THR A 40 8.98 12.91 17.45
CA THR A 40 9.66 12.68 18.74
C THR A 40 8.76 12.97 19.92
N LYS A 41 7.93 14.02 19.84
CA LYS A 41 6.91 14.34 20.84
C LYS A 41 5.86 13.23 20.96
N LYS A 42 5.39 12.70 19.84
CA LYS A 42 4.37 11.62 19.80
C LYS A 42 4.89 10.33 20.41
N VAL A 43 6.17 10.00 20.16
CA VAL A 43 6.81 8.78 20.66
C VAL A 43 7.38 8.96 22.07
N GLY A 44 7.60 10.19 22.54
CA GLY A 44 8.20 10.47 23.84
C GLY A 44 9.73 10.32 23.89
N ILE A 45 10.42 10.64 22.77
CA ILE A 45 11.88 10.53 22.64
C ILE A 45 12.53 11.88 22.29
N GLY A 46 13.85 11.98 22.43
CA GLY A 46 14.63 13.13 21.96
C GLY A 46 14.97 13.04 20.47
N LYS A 47 15.27 14.19 19.84
CA LYS A 47 15.72 14.26 18.44
C LYS A 47 16.97 13.42 18.17
N SER A 48 17.94 13.44 19.08
CA SER A 48 19.16 12.62 18.96
C SER A 48 18.82 11.12 18.89
N THR A 49 17.84 10.68 19.66
CA THR A 49 17.38 9.30 19.61
C THR A 49 16.72 8.99 18.26
N PHE A 50 15.91 9.89 17.70
CA PHE A 50 15.35 9.72 16.36
C PHE A 50 16.44 9.51 15.30
N TYR A 51 17.45 10.39 15.30
CA TYR A 51 18.55 10.34 14.32
C TYR A 51 19.49 9.14 14.48
N ASN A 52 19.41 8.42 15.60
CA ASN A 52 20.10 7.12 15.74
C ASN A 52 19.41 5.99 14.94
N PHE A 53 18.14 6.18 14.52
CA PHE A 53 17.35 5.20 13.77
C PHE A 53 17.11 5.58 12.30
N PHE A 54 16.94 6.88 12.04
CA PHE A 54 16.54 7.38 10.72
C PHE A 54 17.27 8.68 10.40
N ASN A 55 17.80 8.78 9.18
CA ASN A 55 18.54 9.96 8.75
C ASN A 55 17.62 11.15 8.40
N SER A 56 16.36 10.88 8.06
CA SER A 56 15.37 11.90 7.73
C SER A 56 13.95 11.43 8.07
N LYS A 57 12.99 12.37 8.03
CA LYS A 57 11.56 12.03 8.18
C LYS A 57 11.02 11.24 7.00
N GLU A 58 11.54 11.47 5.80
CA GLU A 58 11.18 10.75 4.59
C GLU A 58 11.66 9.29 4.68
N GLU A 59 12.88 9.08 5.16
CA GLU A 59 13.39 7.74 5.43
C GLU A 59 12.54 7.01 6.48
N TYR A 60 12.21 7.68 7.57
CA TYR A 60 11.32 7.15 8.61
C TYR A 60 9.96 6.73 8.04
N VAL A 61 9.34 7.59 7.23
CA VAL A 61 8.04 7.29 6.60
C VAL A 61 8.14 6.13 5.64
N SER A 62 9.18 6.05 4.82
CA SER A 62 9.39 4.94 3.91
C SER A 62 9.50 3.60 4.66
N TYR A 63 10.27 3.55 5.76
CA TYR A 63 10.32 2.35 6.61
C TYR A 63 8.98 2.03 7.27
N ALA A 64 8.22 3.05 7.66
CA ALA A 64 6.90 2.85 8.27
C ALA A 64 5.87 2.29 7.27
N LEU A 65 5.88 2.76 6.03
CA LEU A 65 5.03 2.21 4.96
C LEU A 65 5.39 0.75 4.67
N GLU A 66 6.68 0.41 4.67
CA GLU A 66 7.14 -0.97 4.52
C GLU A 66 6.72 -1.85 5.70
N HIS A 67 6.86 -1.35 6.93
CA HIS A 67 6.42 -2.03 8.16
C HIS A 67 4.92 -2.28 8.14
N ASN A 68 4.11 -1.28 7.80
CA ASN A 68 2.65 -1.40 7.71
C ASN A 68 2.22 -2.41 6.65
N ARG A 69 2.89 -2.42 5.48
CA ARG A 69 2.63 -3.41 4.43
C ARG A 69 2.95 -4.83 4.91
N ARG A 70 4.08 -5.03 5.59
CA ARG A 70 4.45 -6.33 6.16
C ARG A 70 3.42 -6.80 7.18
N LYS A 71 3.01 -5.91 8.09
CA LYS A 71 1.96 -6.19 9.08
C LYS A 71 0.65 -6.62 8.41
N MET A 72 0.23 -5.92 7.36
CA MET A 72 -0.97 -6.29 6.58
C MET A 72 -0.83 -7.69 5.96
N LEU A 73 0.31 -8.03 5.38
CA LEU A 73 0.55 -9.37 4.81
C LEU A 73 0.55 -10.45 5.90
N ASP A 74 1.16 -10.17 7.06
CA ASP A 74 1.16 -11.11 8.22
C ASP A 74 -0.26 -11.34 8.77
N GLU A 75 -1.12 -10.32 8.77
CA GLU A 75 -2.53 -10.45 9.13
C GLU A 75 -3.31 -11.31 8.11
N LEU A 76 -3.01 -11.16 6.81
CA LEU A 76 -3.59 -12.02 5.77
C LEU A 76 -3.15 -13.47 5.94
N ASP A 77 -1.87 -13.74 6.20
CA ASP A 77 -1.35 -15.08 6.46
C ASP A 77 -2.07 -15.75 7.65
N LYS A 78 -2.34 -14.98 8.72
CA LYS A 78 -3.09 -15.47 9.89
C LYS A 78 -4.56 -15.75 9.56
N LYS A 79 -5.21 -14.87 8.81
CA LYS A 79 -6.63 -14.97 8.44
C LYS A 79 -6.88 -16.10 7.44
N PHE A 80 -5.93 -16.32 6.54
CA PHE A 80 -5.98 -17.32 5.49
C PHE A 80 -4.77 -18.26 5.60
N PRO A 81 -4.75 -19.18 6.59
CA PRO A 81 -3.66 -20.15 6.72
C PRO A 81 -3.60 -21.10 5.52
N PRO A 82 -2.51 -21.88 5.34
CA PRO A 82 -2.36 -22.80 4.23
C PRO A 82 -3.61 -23.68 4.00
N GLY A 83 -4.10 -23.71 2.76
CA GLY A 83 -5.31 -24.42 2.38
C GLY A 83 -6.62 -23.63 2.47
N LYS A 84 -6.63 -22.47 3.12
CA LYS A 84 -7.76 -21.54 3.13
C LYS A 84 -7.46 -20.35 2.21
N LYS A 85 -8.37 -20.10 1.26
CA LYS A 85 -8.23 -18.98 0.31
C LYS A 85 -9.47 -18.11 0.31
N MET A 86 -9.28 -16.85 -0.04
CA MET A 86 -10.36 -15.91 -0.32
C MET A 86 -11.09 -16.33 -1.59
N LYS A 87 -12.41 -16.40 -1.54
CA LYS A 87 -13.25 -16.56 -2.72
C LYS A 87 -13.28 -15.27 -3.56
N PRO A 88 -13.65 -15.32 -4.84
CA PRO A 88 -13.73 -14.12 -5.68
C PRO A 88 -14.54 -12.98 -5.06
N ALA A 89 -15.65 -13.28 -4.37
CA ALA A 89 -16.44 -12.26 -3.65
C ALA A 89 -15.67 -11.55 -2.53
N GLU A 90 -14.87 -12.28 -1.76
CA GLU A 90 -14.03 -11.71 -0.69
C GLU A 90 -12.87 -10.88 -1.27
N VAL A 91 -12.30 -11.36 -2.39
CA VAL A 91 -11.27 -10.62 -3.15
C VAL A 91 -11.85 -9.31 -3.67
N PHE A 92 -13.05 -9.36 -4.27
CA PHE A 92 -13.73 -8.18 -4.79
C PHE A 92 -13.96 -7.15 -3.68
N GLN A 93 -14.52 -7.58 -2.55
CA GLN A 93 -14.77 -6.71 -1.40
C GLN A 93 -13.47 -6.08 -0.89
N MET A 94 -12.41 -6.87 -0.72
CA MET A 94 -11.14 -6.37 -0.19
C MET A 94 -10.44 -5.42 -1.17
N TRP A 95 -10.33 -5.80 -2.44
CA TRP A 95 -9.54 -5.06 -3.42
C TRP A 95 -10.27 -3.87 -4.01
N PHE A 96 -11.49 -4.07 -4.49
CA PHE A 96 -12.19 -3.08 -5.29
C PHE A 96 -13.02 -2.11 -4.44
N THR A 97 -13.44 -2.52 -3.26
CA THR A 97 -14.23 -1.65 -2.37
C THR A 97 -13.42 -1.05 -1.21
N THR A 98 -12.34 -1.71 -0.77
CA THR A 98 -11.54 -1.24 0.36
C THR A 98 -10.22 -0.65 -0.08
N PHE A 99 -9.43 -1.39 -0.86
CA PHE A 99 -8.07 -1.00 -1.21
C PHE A 99 -8.02 0.05 -2.33
N LEU A 100 -8.87 -0.10 -3.36
CA LEU A 100 -8.89 0.81 -4.51
C LEU A 100 -9.90 1.96 -4.36
N ALA A 101 -10.88 1.85 -3.45
CA ALA A 101 -11.97 2.79 -3.46
C ALA A 101 -11.75 4.07 -2.64
N ASN A 102 -11.23 4.09 -1.42
CA ASN A 102 -11.25 5.34 -0.67
C ASN A 102 -10.38 5.45 0.59
N ASN A 103 -9.74 4.40 1.07
CA ASN A 103 -9.00 4.42 2.34
C ASN A 103 -7.50 4.20 2.21
N SER A 104 -6.94 4.40 1.02
CA SER A 104 -5.49 4.34 0.85
C SER A 104 -4.85 5.53 1.56
N ILE A 105 -3.86 5.25 2.41
CA ILE A 105 -3.02 6.28 3.01
C ILE A 105 -2.33 7.14 1.95
N TYR A 106 -2.11 6.58 0.76
CA TYR A 106 -1.52 7.28 -0.38
C TYR A 106 -2.39 8.44 -0.89
N LYS A 107 -3.71 8.43 -0.68
CA LYS A 107 -4.57 9.59 -0.99
C LYS A 107 -4.29 10.84 -0.15
N LYS A 108 -3.51 10.71 0.91
CA LYS A 108 -3.12 11.82 1.79
C LYS A 108 -1.76 12.39 1.44
N PHE A 109 -1.07 11.79 0.47
CA PHE A 109 0.17 12.35 -0.06
C PHE A 109 -0.15 13.33 -1.19
N SER A 110 0.47 14.51 -1.12
CA SER A 110 0.56 15.40 -2.26
C SER A 110 1.57 14.84 -3.28
N ALA A 111 1.54 15.33 -4.51
CA ALA A 111 2.56 14.99 -5.52
C ALA A 111 3.99 15.32 -5.04
N GLU A 112 4.13 16.35 -4.20
CA GLU A 112 5.40 16.73 -3.58
C GLU A 112 5.83 15.72 -2.50
N ASP A 113 4.89 15.22 -1.68
CA ASP A 113 5.14 14.14 -0.71
C ASP A 113 5.64 12.87 -1.41
N GLU A 114 4.98 12.46 -2.48
CA GLU A 114 5.34 11.28 -3.25
C GLU A 114 6.74 11.41 -3.87
N ARG A 115 7.03 12.57 -4.43
CA ARG A 115 8.35 12.87 -4.98
C ARG A 115 9.44 12.82 -3.90
N ALA A 116 9.18 13.39 -2.72
CA ALA A 116 10.12 13.37 -1.61
C ALA A 116 10.39 11.95 -1.11
N LEU A 117 9.36 11.10 -1.03
CA LEU A 117 9.51 9.68 -0.70
C LEU A 117 10.28 8.91 -1.76
N TYR A 118 9.99 9.15 -3.04
CA TYR A 118 10.71 8.52 -4.15
C TYR A 118 12.20 8.85 -4.13
N GLU A 119 12.57 10.12 -3.96
CA GLU A 119 13.97 10.53 -3.88
C GLU A 119 14.68 9.94 -2.65
N ALA A 120 14.00 9.88 -1.50
CA ALA A 120 14.54 9.24 -0.31
C ALA A 120 14.73 7.72 -0.50
N ASP A 121 13.83 7.03 -1.17
CA ASP A 121 13.95 5.62 -1.49
C ASP A 121 15.07 5.36 -2.50
N LYS A 122 15.18 6.20 -3.53
CA LYS A 122 16.25 6.17 -4.53
C LYS A 122 17.62 6.36 -3.90
N ALA A 123 17.78 7.34 -3.00
CA ALA A 123 19.03 7.60 -2.29
C ALA A 123 19.50 6.39 -1.46
N ARG A 124 18.59 5.48 -1.08
CA ARG A 124 18.87 4.24 -0.36
C ARG A 124 18.98 3.00 -1.25
N GLY A 125 18.99 3.19 -2.58
CA GLY A 125 18.96 2.07 -3.53
C GLY A 125 17.67 1.25 -3.49
N LYS A 126 16.58 1.82 -2.94
CA LYS A 126 15.24 1.20 -2.90
C LYS A 126 14.38 1.71 -4.07
N GLU A 127 14.91 1.65 -5.26
CA GLU A 127 14.13 1.95 -6.48
C GLU A 127 12.99 0.93 -6.68
N VAL A 128 12.12 1.21 -7.66
CA VAL A 128 11.09 0.25 -8.10
C VAL A 128 11.78 -1.06 -8.45
N SER A 129 11.61 -2.08 -7.61
CA SER A 129 12.26 -3.38 -7.74
C SER A 129 11.23 -4.42 -8.13
N LEU A 130 11.41 -5.03 -9.30
CA LEU A 130 10.57 -6.14 -9.76
C LEU A 130 10.64 -7.32 -8.79
N GLU A 131 11.77 -7.56 -8.17
CA GLU A 131 11.93 -8.62 -7.16
C GLU A 131 11.05 -8.36 -5.94
N ARG A 132 11.06 -7.13 -5.41
CA ARG A 132 10.21 -6.73 -4.29
C ARG A 132 8.72 -6.78 -4.65
N GLU A 133 8.35 -6.28 -5.82
CA GLU A 133 6.95 -6.34 -6.30
C GLU A 133 6.51 -7.78 -6.50
N THR A 134 7.37 -8.65 -7.02
CA THR A 134 7.10 -10.08 -7.18
C THR A 134 6.89 -10.77 -5.83
N TYR A 135 7.72 -10.48 -4.84
CA TYR A 135 7.55 -11.02 -3.49
C TYR A 135 6.20 -10.61 -2.88
N ILE A 136 5.85 -9.32 -2.97
CA ILE A 136 4.58 -8.81 -2.44
C ILE A 136 3.39 -9.42 -3.19
N ALA A 137 3.44 -9.43 -4.53
CA ALA A 137 2.38 -9.97 -5.35
C ALA A 137 2.16 -11.47 -5.05
N LYS A 138 3.21 -12.27 -5.05
CA LYS A 138 3.10 -13.71 -4.74
C LYS A 138 2.53 -13.94 -3.35
N ARG A 139 2.99 -13.21 -2.34
CA ARG A 139 2.52 -13.36 -0.96
C ARG A 139 1.07 -12.93 -0.78
N LEU A 140 0.59 -11.93 -1.54
CA LEU A 140 -0.79 -11.49 -1.52
C LEU A 140 -1.70 -12.46 -2.30
N MET A 141 -1.26 -12.86 -3.51
CA MET A 141 -2.07 -13.66 -4.44
C MET A 141 -2.22 -15.11 -4.00
N CYS A 142 -1.28 -15.66 -3.21
CA CYS A 142 -1.42 -17.03 -2.70
C CYS A 142 -2.65 -17.25 -1.82
N HIS A 143 -3.22 -16.18 -1.27
CA HIS A 143 -4.43 -16.21 -0.46
C HIS A 143 -5.74 -16.12 -1.27
N MET A 144 -5.68 -16.05 -2.60
CA MET A 144 -6.85 -15.87 -3.47
C MET A 144 -7.14 -17.13 -4.28
N GLU A 145 -8.42 -17.50 -4.43
CA GLU A 145 -8.85 -18.56 -5.34
C GLU A 145 -8.83 -18.08 -6.79
N GLY A 146 -8.55 -19.00 -7.71
CA GLY A 146 -8.63 -18.77 -9.14
C GLY A 146 -7.55 -17.85 -9.72
N VAL A 147 -6.47 -17.58 -8.98
CA VAL A 147 -5.33 -16.83 -9.52
C VAL A 147 -4.50 -17.72 -10.44
N LYS A 148 -4.13 -17.20 -11.61
CA LYS A 148 -3.23 -17.85 -12.56
C LYS A 148 -1.88 -18.15 -11.91
N LYS A 149 -1.29 -19.28 -12.25
CA LYS A 149 0.05 -19.67 -11.75
C LYS A 149 1.13 -18.69 -12.24
N ASP A 150 1.01 -18.28 -13.50
CA ASP A 150 1.94 -17.38 -14.16
C ASP A 150 1.19 -16.15 -14.66
N PHE A 151 1.62 -14.98 -14.22
CA PHE A 151 1.12 -13.69 -14.66
C PHE A 151 2.25 -12.65 -14.66
N ASN A 152 2.12 -11.63 -15.49
CA ASN A 152 3.12 -10.58 -15.59
C ASN A 152 3.00 -9.61 -14.39
N VAL A 153 3.86 -9.80 -13.39
CA VAL A 153 3.87 -9.00 -12.15
C VAL A 153 4.14 -7.52 -12.42
N ALA A 154 5.06 -7.21 -13.33
CA ALA A 154 5.38 -5.81 -13.66
C ALA A 154 4.17 -5.10 -14.30
N LEU A 155 3.47 -5.78 -15.20
CA LEU A 155 2.26 -5.24 -15.82
C LEU A 155 1.13 -5.08 -14.80
N LEU A 156 0.93 -6.07 -13.91
CA LEU A 156 -0.02 -5.98 -12.82
C LEU A 156 0.26 -4.78 -11.91
N ALA A 157 1.51 -4.64 -11.47
CA ALA A 157 1.91 -3.51 -10.62
C ALA A 157 1.67 -2.16 -11.30
N ASN A 158 1.94 -2.06 -12.61
CA ASN A 158 1.70 -0.85 -13.38
C ASN A 158 0.20 -0.53 -13.51
N TYR A 159 -0.66 -1.52 -13.76
CA TYR A 159 -2.12 -1.30 -13.78
C TYR A 159 -2.64 -0.84 -12.41
N ILE A 160 -2.18 -1.44 -11.32
CA ILE A 160 -2.56 -1.01 -9.96
C ILE A 160 -2.12 0.43 -9.72
N LYS A 161 -0.89 0.79 -10.08
CA LYS A 161 -0.39 2.17 -9.97
C LYS A 161 -1.23 3.14 -10.80
N LEU A 162 -1.59 2.79 -12.04
CA LEU A 162 -2.44 3.62 -12.90
C LEU A 162 -3.82 3.86 -12.28
N ILE A 163 -4.44 2.82 -11.69
CA ILE A 163 -5.72 2.96 -11.00
C ILE A 163 -5.58 3.96 -9.84
N VAL A 164 -4.55 3.80 -9.00
CA VAL A 164 -4.30 4.68 -7.85
C VAL A 164 -4.05 6.11 -8.30
N LEU A 165 -3.15 6.32 -9.27
CA LEU A 165 -2.84 7.64 -9.82
C LEU A 165 -4.06 8.33 -10.44
N ALA A 166 -4.91 7.59 -11.16
CA ALA A 166 -6.13 8.13 -11.73
C ALA A 166 -7.13 8.57 -10.65
N TYR A 167 -7.23 7.85 -9.52
CA TYR A 167 -8.05 8.26 -8.38
C TYR A 167 -7.50 9.51 -7.69
N GLU A 168 -6.20 9.55 -7.44
CA GLU A 168 -5.52 10.64 -6.74
C GLU A 168 -5.52 11.94 -7.54
N ASN A 169 -5.43 11.83 -8.87
CA ASN A 169 -5.38 12.96 -9.78
C ASN A 169 -6.68 13.10 -10.61
N SER A 170 -7.82 12.74 -10.03
CA SER A 170 -9.11 12.77 -10.74
C SER A 170 -9.42 14.11 -11.41
N TYR A 171 -8.96 15.21 -10.82
CA TYR A 171 -9.12 16.57 -11.36
C TYR A 171 -8.42 16.80 -12.74
N MET A 172 -7.51 15.90 -13.15
CA MET A 172 -6.82 15.95 -14.45
C MET A 172 -7.59 15.25 -15.57
N PHE A 173 -8.66 14.53 -15.25
CA PHE A 173 -9.41 13.72 -16.20
C PHE A 173 -10.83 14.28 -16.40
N HIS A 174 -11.48 13.86 -17.48
CA HIS A 174 -12.89 14.18 -17.72
C HIS A 174 -13.79 13.36 -16.81
N ASP A 175 -14.53 14.01 -15.92
CA ASP A 175 -15.41 13.36 -14.93
C ASP A 175 -16.40 12.38 -15.55
N VAL A 176 -16.92 12.72 -16.76
CA VAL A 176 -17.91 11.89 -17.47
C VAL A 176 -17.41 10.47 -17.77
N GLU A 177 -16.11 10.33 -18.05
CA GLU A 177 -15.51 9.05 -18.44
C GLU A 177 -14.63 8.43 -17.36
N MET A 178 -14.51 9.07 -16.19
CA MET A 178 -13.62 8.60 -15.13
C MET A 178 -14.05 7.23 -14.61
N GLU A 179 -15.34 7.00 -14.36
CA GLU A 179 -15.87 5.72 -13.89
C GLU A 179 -15.62 4.61 -14.92
N HIS A 180 -15.84 4.92 -16.21
CA HIS A 180 -15.58 3.99 -17.30
C HIS A 180 -14.09 3.62 -17.39
N MET A 181 -13.21 4.60 -17.44
CA MET A 181 -11.76 4.37 -17.48
C MET A 181 -11.28 3.51 -16.30
N GLN A 182 -11.74 3.79 -15.09
CA GLN A 182 -11.39 2.99 -13.91
C GLN A 182 -11.90 1.55 -14.00
N THR A 183 -13.09 1.37 -14.55
CA THR A 183 -13.67 0.04 -14.78
C THR A 183 -12.84 -0.74 -15.79
N GLU A 184 -12.44 -0.13 -16.90
CA GLU A 184 -11.55 -0.74 -17.88
C GLU A 184 -10.22 -1.17 -17.27
N LEU A 185 -9.59 -0.33 -16.47
CA LEU A 185 -8.34 -0.67 -15.77
C LEU A 185 -8.53 -1.85 -14.80
N LYS A 186 -9.64 -1.89 -14.06
CA LYS A 186 -9.98 -3.01 -13.17
C LYS A 186 -10.20 -4.30 -13.94
N LEU A 187 -10.88 -4.23 -15.09
CA LEU A 187 -11.06 -5.39 -15.98
C LEU A 187 -9.72 -5.94 -16.50
N ARG A 188 -8.76 -5.07 -16.82
CA ARG A 188 -7.40 -5.50 -17.20
C ARG A 188 -6.67 -6.21 -16.08
N VAL A 189 -6.82 -5.74 -14.83
CA VAL A 189 -6.26 -6.42 -13.66
C VAL A 189 -6.90 -7.81 -13.47
N ILE A 190 -8.23 -7.90 -13.57
CA ILE A 190 -8.95 -9.17 -13.46
C ILE A 190 -8.51 -10.14 -14.55
N ASP A 191 -8.47 -9.68 -15.80
CA ASP A 191 -8.06 -10.51 -16.96
C ASP A 191 -6.62 -11.02 -16.85
N LEU A 192 -5.73 -10.17 -16.37
CA LEU A 192 -4.32 -10.54 -16.19
C LEU A 192 -4.12 -11.59 -15.10
N LEU A 193 -4.88 -11.51 -14.02
CA LEU A 193 -4.59 -12.19 -12.77
C LEU A 193 -5.40 -13.48 -12.57
N PHE A 194 -6.66 -13.56 -13.05
CA PHE A 194 -7.58 -14.64 -12.70
C PHE A 194 -7.85 -15.61 -13.86
N GLU A 195 -8.04 -16.89 -13.50
CA GLU A 195 -8.55 -17.95 -14.39
C GLU A 195 -10.02 -17.66 -14.74
N GLU A 196 -10.52 -18.29 -15.84
CA GLU A 196 -11.80 -17.93 -16.45
C GLU A 196 -13.01 -17.98 -15.52
N ASP A 197 -13.10 -18.94 -14.59
CA ASP A 197 -14.26 -19.05 -13.70
C ASP A 197 -14.29 -17.91 -12.66
N ALA A 198 -13.17 -17.67 -11.98
CA ALA A 198 -13.04 -16.56 -11.03
C ALA A 198 -13.18 -15.20 -11.74
N LYS A 199 -12.62 -15.08 -12.96
CA LYS A 199 -12.74 -13.90 -13.81
C LYS A 199 -14.19 -13.55 -14.12
N LYS A 200 -15.01 -14.52 -14.56
CA LYS A 200 -16.44 -14.32 -14.83
C LYS A 200 -17.19 -13.83 -13.60
N GLU A 201 -16.92 -14.43 -12.43
CA GLU A 201 -17.55 -14.01 -11.17
C GLU A 201 -17.19 -12.56 -10.81
N LEU A 202 -15.90 -12.20 -10.88
CA LEU A 202 -15.41 -10.86 -10.58
C LEU A 202 -15.95 -9.78 -11.55
N ILE A 203 -16.02 -10.09 -12.84
CA ILE A 203 -16.61 -9.19 -13.85
C ILE A 203 -18.09 -8.94 -13.56
N ASN A 204 -18.86 -9.98 -13.24
CA ASN A 204 -20.27 -9.84 -12.89
C ASN A 204 -20.48 -8.98 -11.63
N MET A 205 -19.60 -9.10 -10.65
CA MET A 205 -19.64 -8.26 -9.44
C MET A 205 -19.31 -6.80 -9.77
N LEU A 206 -18.30 -6.56 -10.61
CA LEU A 206 -17.91 -5.22 -11.05
C LEU A 206 -19.05 -4.53 -11.82
N ALA A 207 -19.70 -5.24 -12.74
CA ALA A 207 -20.86 -4.73 -13.49
C ALA A 207 -22.01 -4.35 -12.55
N LYS A 208 -22.33 -5.18 -11.55
CA LYS A 208 -23.36 -4.88 -10.55
C LYS A 208 -23.02 -3.68 -9.67
N SER A 209 -21.74 -3.52 -9.30
CA SER A 209 -21.31 -2.38 -8.48
C SER A 209 -21.43 -1.03 -9.20
N ASN A 210 -21.33 -1.04 -10.53
CA ASN A 210 -21.45 0.14 -11.40
C ASN A 210 -22.87 0.38 -11.91
N GLY A 211 -23.90 -0.23 -11.30
CA GLY A 211 -25.32 -0.01 -11.63
C GLY A 211 -25.76 -0.57 -12.97
N GLY A 212 -25.08 -1.60 -13.50
CA GLY A 212 -25.45 -2.27 -14.75
C GLY A 212 -25.26 -1.44 -16.02
N LYS A 213 -24.46 -0.38 -15.97
CA LYS A 213 -24.24 0.55 -17.09
C LYS A 213 -23.38 -0.02 -18.25
N TYR A 214 -22.92 -1.26 -18.12
CA TYR A 214 -21.98 -1.86 -19.06
C TYR A 214 -22.44 -3.27 -19.49
N GLU A 215 -23.67 -3.37 -20.05
CA GLU A 215 -24.12 -4.49 -20.88
C GLU A 215 -23.84 -4.22 -22.34
#